data_c3b6e2a54659c14b2c737b9babff33fa
#
_entry.id   c3b6e2a54659c14b2c737b9babff33fa
#
_cell.length_a   1.000
_cell.length_b   1.000
_cell.length_c   1.000
_cell.angle_alpha   90.00
_cell.angle_beta   90.00
_cell.angle_gamma   90.00
#
_symmetry.space_group_name_H-M   'P 1'
#
loop_
_entity.id
_entity.type
_entity.pdbx_description
1 polymer ?
#
loop_
_entity_poly.entity_id
_entity_poly.type
_entity_poly.pdbx_seq_one_letter_code
_entity_poly.pdbx_strand_id
1 'polypeptide(L)'
;MRAARFLAGIAVLLALAPGLRGWGQAASTEAAAGKNRILLVLPFDNGTGQPSLEWIRAAVPEILDARFTSAGFAPMSRADRVYALDHLGLPQQFQPSRASALKLAQTLDVDSIIVGSYRLEGTGIVAEARVLNVPRLRMSDPVMARGAMNDMIAVFDSLAWRLTRIMDPDFSVAQETFLAAGANLRLDAFEQYIRGISESDQQERVRHLKQSVALSPNFGPAWMALGREDFNGQQYEEAAAAFGKVSPNDPDALEAGFYRGLSLLYFGAYPQAQESFSAVARELPLAEVLNNEAVAVSRQGKDGTGLFVQAAATDPNNADYHFNLAVTLKRQGSEASALNELNQCMKLRPNDAEGQQLLAAWKAPKSGDAEDAAEPLERIIRTFDARAFKQAANVMEQMEATRLAALPPRQRAVKLAGQAKDYFSRGLLLEAERLYQSAVADDGSLADAHAGLAAVRERVGDSAGARREANAALKLSPSLDAYLVLGRLDLASNHMDDASRDVGEALKLDPASRTAQELNRQIEARAGKKQ
;
A
#
# COMPACT_ATOMS: atom_id res chain seq x y z
N MET A 1 -18.18 -9.91 0.88
CA MET A 1 -19.23 -10.52 0.04
C MET A 1 -19.52 -9.81 -1.30
N ARG A 2 -19.06 -8.56 -1.54
CA ARG A 2 -19.27 -7.87 -2.84
C ARG A 2 -18.12 -8.06 -3.83
N ALA A 3 -16.88 -8.22 -3.39
CA ALA A 3 -15.71 -8.43 -4.26
C ALA A 3 -15.69 -9.80 -4.95
N ALA A 4 -16.05 -10.87 -4.24
CA ALA A 4 -16.06 -12.23 -4.80
C ALA A 4 -17.09 -12.46 -5.93
N ARG A 5 -18.15 -11.63 -6.01
CA ARG A 5 -19.09 -11.67 -7.14
C ARG A 5 -18.61 -10.92 -8.38
N PHE A 6 -17.59 -10.07 -8.25
CA PHE A 6 -17.08 -9.26 -9.35
C PHE A 6 -16.02 -10.00 -10.20
N LEU A 7 -15.18 -10.82 -9.58
CA LEU A 7 -14.12 -11.55 -10.31
C LEU A 7 -14.67 -12.71 -11.16
N ALA A 8 -15.76 -13.34 -10.75
CA ALA A 8 -16.45 -14.32 -11.59
C ALA A 8 -17.07 -13.73 -12.86
N GLY A 9 -17.34 -12.41 -12.87
CA GLY A 9 -17.84 -11.69 -14.06
C GLY A 9 -16.77 -11.33 -15.09
N ILE A 10 -15.51 -11.20 -14.67
CA ILE A 10 -14.42 -10.77 -15.55
C ILE A 10 -13.95 -11.91 -16.47
N ALA A 11 -13.94 -13.14 -15.98
CA ALA A 11 -13.57 -14.30 -16.81
C ALA A 11 -14.58 -14.60 -17.93
N VAL A 12 -15.86 -14.20 -17.78
CA VAL A 12 -16.93 -14.45 -18.76
C VAL A 12 -17.03 -13.33 -19.80
N LEU A 13 -16.57 -12.09 -19.50
CA LEU A 13 -16.68 -10.95 -20.43
C LEU A 13 -15.57 -10.86 -21.48
N LEU A 14 -14.51 -11.61 -21.34
CA LEU A 14 -13.43 -11.68 -22.36
C LEU A 14 -13.72 -12.68 -23.50
N ALA A 15 -14.78 -13.48 -23.41
CA ALA A 15 -15.09 -14.52 -24.39
C ALA A 15 -16.19 -14.16 -25.43
N LEU A 16 -16.85 -13.00 -25.35
CA LEU A 16 -17.96 -12.65 -26.24
C LEU A 16 -17.89 -11.19 -26.71
N ALA A 17 -17.06 -10.90 -27.70
CA ALA A 17 -17.26 -9.76 -28.59
C ALA A 17 -16.67 -9.97 -29.98
N PRO A 18 -17.45 -10.40 -30.97
CA PRO A 18 -17.14 -10.12 -32.36
C PRO A 18 -17.94 -8.92 -32.83
N GLY A 19 -17.20 -7.88 -33.29
CA GLY A 19 -17.65 -7.03 -34.38
C GLY A 19 -18.61 -5.88 -34.08
N LEU A 20 -18.03 -4.68 -33.90
CA LEU A 20 -18.65 -3.45 -34.39
C LEU A 20 -17.56 -2.50 -34.90
N ARG A 21 -17.39 -2.48 -36.21
CA ARG A 21 -16.73 -1.39 -36.93
C ARG A 21 -17.75 -0.30 -37.19
N GLY A 22 -17.37 0.95 -36.93
CA GLY A 22 -18.00 2.05 -37.62
C GLY A 22 -18.18 3.34 -36.84
N TRP A 23 -17.30 4.31 -37.07
CA TRP A 23 -17.54 5.75 -37.25
C TRP A 23 -17.90 6.62 -36.04
N GLY A 24 -17.05 7.60 -35.83
CA GLY A 24 -17.48 8.86 -35.22
C GLY A 24 -16.44 9.53 -34.34
N GLN A 25 -15.64 10.39 -34.95
CA GLN A 25 -14.96 11.56 -34.36
C GLN A 25 -14.37 11.43 -32.96
N ALA A 26 -13.04 11.40 -32.94
CA ALA A 26 -12.23 11.74 -31.78
C ALA A 26 -12.58 13.15 -31.27
N ALA A 27 -13.40 13.19 -30.24
CA ALA A 27 -13.45 14.33 -29.35
C ALA A 27 -12.64 13.94 -28.12
N SER A 28 -11.49 14.57 -28.00
CA SER A 28 -10.64 14.74 -26.81
C SER A 28 -11.01 13.90 -25.57
N THR A 29 -10.62 12.65 -25.58
CA THR A 29 -10.57 11.78 -24.39
C THR A 29 -9.17 11.84 -23.76
N GLU A 30 -8.55 13.02 -23.72
CA GLU A 30 -7.27 13.23 -23.04
C GLU A 30 -7.39 13.39 -21.51
N ALA A 31 -8.62 13.41 -20.99
CA ALA A 31 -8.86 13.67 -19.55
C ALA A 31 -9.05 12.42 -18.67
N ALA A 32 -9.01 11.21 -19.23
CA ALA A 32 -9.25 9.98 -18.46
C ALA A 32 -8.22 8.86 -18.72
N ALA A 33 -7.15 9.12 -19.48
CA ALA A 33 -5.98 8.25 -19.45
C ALA A 33 -5.28 8.48 -18.11
N GLY A 34 -5.41 7.54 -17.18
CA GLY A 34 -4.63 7.53 -15.95
C GLY A 34 -3.17 7.79 -16.31
N LYS A 35 -2.67 8.98 -15.96
CA LYS A 35 -1.27 9.33 -16.18
C LYS A 35 -0.45 8.25 -15.50
N ASN A 36 0.25 7.41 -16.23
CA ASN A 36 1.29 6.57 -15.68
C ASN A 36 2.23 7.51 -14.92
N ARG A 37 2.20 7.42 -13.60
CA ARG A 37 2.98 8.28 -12.71
C ARG A 37 4.14 7.48 -12.14
N ILE A 38 4.80 6.66 -13.00
CA ILE A 38 5.94 5.85 -12.59
C ILE A 38 7.14 6.77 -12.42
N LEU A 39 7.77 6.71 -11.27
CA LEU A 39 8.93 7.53 -10.97
C LEU A 39 10.06 6.73 -10.33
N LEU A 40 11.28 7.20 -10.57
CA LEU A 40 12.51 6.68 -9.98
C LEU A 40 13.14 7.74 -9.09
N VAL A 41 13.27 7.46 -7.80
CA VAL A 41 14.06 8.28 -6.89
C VAL A 41 15.45 7.69 -6.78
N LEU A 42 16.47 8.44 -7.19
CA LEU A 42 17.87 8.03 -7.03
C LEU A 42 18.40 8.42 -5.65
N PRO A 43 19.38 7.68 -5.12
CA PRO A 43 20.07 8.08 -3.90
C PRO A 43 20.65 9.48 -4.01
N PHE A 44 20.43 10.33 -3.01
CA PHE A 44 20.92 11.71 -2.99
C PHE A 44 22.42 11.78 -2.67
N ASP A 45 23.07 12.80 -3.18
CA ASP A 45 24.50 13.01 -2.96
C ASP A 45 24.77 13.59 -1.57
N ASN A 46 25.73 12.98 -0.87
CA ASN A 46 26.19 13.46 0.41
C ASN A 46 27.20 14.62 0.23
N GLY A 47 26.67 15.85 0.28
CA GLY A 47 27.48 17.08 0.27
C GLY A 47 27.94 17.54 1.67
N THR A 48 27.77 16.72 2.72
CA THR A 48 28.13 17.10 4.09
C THR A 48 29.62 16.96 4.38
N GLY A 49 30.32 16.14 3.62
CA GLY A 49 31.70 15.75 3.90
C GLY A 49 31.87 14.82 5.13
N GLN A 50 30.75 14.36 5.72
CA GLN A 50 30.74 13.50 6.91
C GLN A 50 30.33 12.07 6.55
N PRO A 51 31.23 11.06 6.66
CA PRO A 51 30.90 9.66 6.40
C PRO A 51 29.80 9.10 7.33
N SER A 52 29.68 9.62 8.55
CA SER A 52 28.64 9.22 9.51
C SER A 52 27.22 9.52 9.03
N LEU A 53 27.06 10.42 8.07
CA LEU A 53 25.78 10.80 7.46
C LEU A 53 25.52 10.14 6.10
N GLU A 54 26.39 9.20 5.66
CA GLU A 54 26.25 8.50 4.39
C GLU A 54 24.96 7.66 4.30
N TRP A 55 24.46 7.16 5.44
CA TRP A 55 23.20 6.42 5.50
C TRP A 55 21.99 7.22 4.99
N ILE A 56 22.03 8.57 5.08
CA ILE A 56 20.97 9.46 4.59
C ILE A 56 20.78 9.28 3.08
N ARG A 57 21.84 8.99 2.35
CA ARG A 57 21.80 8.72 0.92
C ARG A 57 20.81 7.60 0.57
N ALA A 58 20.82 6.51 1.32
CA ALA A 58 19.89 5.39 1.17
C ALA A 58 18.51 5.67 1.79
N ALA A 59 18.47 6.55 2.79
CA ALA A 59 17.25 6.94 3.49
C ALA A 59 16.28 7.77 2.63
N VAL A 60 16.84 8.69 1.81
CA VAL A 60 16.02 9.64 1.04
C VAL A 60 15.06 8.96 0.08
N PRO A 61 15.47 7.98 -0.74
CA PRO A 61 14.52 7.26 -1.58
C PRO A 61 13.39 6.63 -0.80
N GLU A 62 13.66 6.03 0.36
CA GLU A 62 12.63 5.36 1.18
C GLU A 62 11.59 6.37 1.72
N ILE A 63 12.05 7.57 2.14
CA ILE A 63 11.15 8.65 2.57
C ILE A 63 10.31 9.16 1.39
N LEU A 64 10.97 9.51 0.28
CA LEU A 64 10.31 10.10 -0.89
C LEU A 64 9.34 9.10 -1.55
N ASP A 65 9.73 7.83 -1.69
CA ASP A 65 8.89 6.78 -2.29
C ASP A 65 7.62 6.59 -1.47
N ALA A 66 7.70 6.54 -0.14
CA ALA A 66 6.54 6.44 0.73
C ALA A 66 5.59 7.65 0.54
N ARG A 67 6.12 8.88 0.46
CA ARG A 67 5.31 10.10 0.27
C ARG A 67 4.68 10.16 -1.12
N PHE A 68 5.43 9.80 -2.16
CA PHE A 68 4.91 9.78 -3.52
C PHE A 68 3.84 8.71 -3.73
N THR A 69 3.98 7.56 -3.07
CA THR A 69 2.92 6.52 -3.08
C THR A 69 1.62 7.08 -2.50
N SER A 70 1.66 7.70 -1.33
CA SER A 70 0.48 8.35 -0.72
C SER A 70 -0.08 9.49 -1.60
N ALA A 71 0.79 10.20 -2.33
CA ALA A 71 0.37 11.24 -3.27
C ALA A 71 -0.23 10.68 -4.58
N GLY A 72 -0.26 9.36 -4.78
CA GLY A 72 -0.85 8.69 -5.95
C GLY A 72 0.12 8.53 -7.12
N PHE A 73 1.42 8.53 -6.85
CA PHE A 73 2.45 8.10 -7.80
C PHE A 73 2.81 6.63 -7.59
N ALA A 74 3.48 6.05 -8.55
CA ALA A 74 4.02 4.68 -8.51
C ALA A 74 5.56 4.73 -8.50
N PRO A 75 6.21 4.98 -7.35
CA PRO A 75 7.65 4.95 -7.26
C PRO A 75 8.18 3.54 -7.49
N MET A 76 9.34 3.45 -8.15
CA MET A 76 10.04 2.19 -8.34
C MET A 76 10.58 1.69 -7.00
N SER A 77 10.29 0.44 -6.66
CA SER A 77 10.72 -0.14 -5.40
C SER A 77 12.26 -0.16 -5.27
N ARG A 78 12.75 -0.22 -4.02
CA ARG A 78 14.19 -0.41 -3.75
C ARG A 78 14.74 -1.65 -4.48
N ALA A 79 14.01 -2.76 -4.45
CA ALA A 79 14.44 -4.01 -5.08
C ALA A 79 14.55 -3.85 -6.60
N ASP A 80 13.54 -3.25 -7.25
CA ASP A 80 13.54 -3.00 -8.68
C ASP A 80 14.65 -2.00 -9.08
N ARG A 81 14.87 -0.96 -8.26
CA ARG A 81 15.94 0.02 -8.45
C ARG A 81 17.32 -0.63 -8.39
N VAL A 82 17.57 -1.44 -7.36
CA VAL A 82 18.85 -2.16 -7.19
C VAL A 82 19.08 -3.13 -8.34
N TYR A 83 18.07 -3.94 -8.67
CA TYR A 83 18.13 -4.87 -9.81
C TYR A 83 18.41 -4.15 -11.13
N ALA A 84 17.75 -3.04 -11.38
CA ALA A 84 17.93 -2.28 -12.60
C ALA A 84 19.33 -1.67 -12.73
N LEU A 85 19.85 -1.10 -11.64
CA LEU A 85 21.22 -0.56 -11.62
C LEU A 85 22.26 -1.65 -11.86
N ASP A 86 22.12 -2.80 -11.18
CA ASP A 86 22.98 -3.96 -11.34
C ASP A 86 22.96 -4.50 -12.78
N HIS A 87 21.76 -4.68 -13.34
CA HIS A 87 21.59 -5.16 -14.72
C HIS A 87 22.20 -4.23 -15.77
N LEU A 88 22.24 -2.93 -15.49
CA LEU A 88 22.87 -1.92 -16.34
C LEU A 88 24.38 -1.76 -16.06
N GLY A 89 24.94 -2.52 -15.13
CA GLY A 89 26.35 -2.40 -14.71
C GLY A 89 26.65 -1.07 -14.04
N LEU A 90 25.65 -0.42 -13.43
CA LEU A 90 25.80 0.86 -12.76
C LEU A 90 25.93 0.64 -11.25
N PRO A 91 26.95 1.23 -10.59
CA PRO A 91 27.08 1.10 -9.15
C PRO A 91 25.90 1.75 -8.44
N GLN A 92 25.48 1.22 -7.28
CA GLN A 92 24.40 1.79 -6.48
C GLN A 92 24.63 3.25 -6.05
N GLN A 93 25.91 3.67 -6.07
CA GLN A 93 26.34 5.04 -5.79
C GLN A 93 26.43 5.91 -7.05
N PHE A 94 25.84 5.44 -8.15
CA PHE A 94 25.89 6.12 -9.43
C PHE A 94 25.19 7.49 -9.38
N GLN A 95 25.94 8.52 -9.82
CA GLN A 95 25.40 9.85 -10.06
C GLN A 95 25.23 10.03 -11.56
N PRO A 96 23.99 9.98 -12.06
CA PRO A 96 23.80 10.10 -13.49
C PRO A 96 24.02 11.52 -13.97
N SER A 97 24.79 11.66 -15.05
CA SER A 97 24.65 12.82 -15.90
C SER A 97 23.22 12.88 -16.46
N ARG A 98 22.78 14.03 -16.94
CA ARG A 98 21.45 14.15 -17.58
C ARG A 98 21.23 13.11 -18.68
N ALA A 99 22.26 12.84 -19.49
CA ALA A 99 22.20 11.84 -20.56
C ALA A 99 22.05 10.41 -20.01
N SER A 100 22.80 10.08 -18.98
CA SER A 100 22.71 8.77 -18.31
C SER A 100 21.38 8.58 -17.60
N ALA A 101 20.83 9.62 -16.96
CA ALA A 101 19.52 9.59 -16.35
C ALA A 101 18.41 9.35 -17.39
N LEU A 102 18.49 9.99 -18.54
CA LEU A 102 17.55 9.77 -19.65
C LEU A 102 17.61 8.33 -20.17
N LYS A 103 18.83 7.79 -20.36
CA LYS A 103 19.00 6.41 -20.80
C LYS A 103 18.45 5.43 -19.76
N LEU A 104 18.71 5.68 -18.49
CA LEU A 104 18.17 4.89 -17.38
C LEU A 104 16.63 4.93 -17.39
N ALA A 105 16.04 6.12 -17.53
CA ALA A 105 14.60 6.30 -17.61
C ALA A 105 13.95 5.52 -18.76
N GLN A 106 14.55 5.58 -19.94
CA GLN A 106 14.07 4.85 -21.11
C GLN A 106 14.17 3.33 -20.94
N THR A 107 15.22 2.85 -20.27
CA THR A 107 15.41 1.42 -20.02
C THR A 107 14.40 0.90 -18.99
N LEU A 108 14.03 1.73 -18.01
CA LEU A 108 13.12 1.37 -16.92
C LEU A 108 11.66 1.77 -17.17
N ASP A 109 11.39 2.43 -18.30
CA ASP A 109 10.05 2.93 -18.68
C ASP A 109 9.41 3.78 -17.57
N VAL A 110 10.18 4.73 -17.01
CA VAL A 110 9.73 5.66 -15.99
C VAL A 110 9.41 7.04 -16.56
N ASP A 111 8.38 7.69 -16.03
CA ASP A 111 7.93 9.02 -16.49
C ASP A 111 8.79 10.15 -15.92
N SER A 112 9.32 9.94 -14.72
CA SER A 112 10.11 10.96 -14.01
C SER A 112 11.27 10.35 -13.23
N ILE A 113 12.40 11.06 -13.18
CA ILE A 113 13.51 10.74 -12.29
C ILE A 113 13.73 11.92 -11.32
N ILE A 114 13.91 11.60 -10.04
CA ILE A 114 14.28 12.56 -9.02
C ILE A 114 15.75 12.35 -8.67
N VAL A 115 16.50 13.44 -8.76
CA VAL A 115 17.92 13.51 -8.38
C VAL A 115 18.10 14.65 -7.39
N GLY A 116 19.04 14.50 -6.47
CA GLY A 116 19.27 15.54 -5.47
C GLY A 116 20.54 15.34 -4.65
N SER A 117 20.73 16.25 -3.71
CA SER A 117 21.84 16.26 -2.76
C SER A 117 21.39 16.81 -1.41
N TYR A 118 22.15 16.51 -0.39
CA TYR A 118 21.98 17.13 0.94
C TYR A 118 23.32 17.62 1.47
N ARG A 119 23.26 18.70 2.24
CA ARG A 119 24.43 19.29 2.90
C ARG A 119 24.06 19.84 4.28
N LEU A 120 25.05 20.11 5.09
CA LEU A 120 24.83 20.79 6.36
C LEU A 120 24.94 22.33 6.17
N GLU A 121 24.10 23.05 6.89
CA GLU A 121 24.16 24.50 7.03
C GLU A 121 24.05 24.83 8.53
N GLY A 122 25.19 25.09 9.17
CA GLY A 122 25.27 25.15 10.62
C GLY A 122 24.93 23.79 11.25
N THR A 123 23.93 23.75 12.12
CA THR A 123 23.42 22.54 12.77
C THR A 123 22.24 21.91 12.02
N GLY A 124 21.83 22.51 10.92
CA GLY A 124 20.69 22.05 10.13
C GLY A 124 21.11 21.29 8.87
N ILE A 125 20.13 20.65 8.25
CA ILE A 125 20.25 20.00 6.97
C ILE A 125 19.52 20.80 5.89
N VAL A 126 20.13 20.90 4.72
CA VAL A 126 19.54 21.45 3.50
C VAL A 126 19.52 20.37 2.45
N ALA A 127 18.36 20.05 1.94
CA ALA A 127 18.15 19.14 0.83
C ALA A 127 17.76 19.90 -0.44
N GLU A 128 18.33 19.55 -1.56
CA GLU A 128 18.01 20.08 -2.89
C GLU A 128 17.69 18.94 -3.84
N ALA A 129 16.64 19.09 -4.63
CA ALA A 129 16.27 18.09 -5.65
C ALA A 129 15.74 18.73 -6.93
N ARG A 130 15.77 17.96 -8.01
CA ARG A 130 15.20 18.29 -9.31
C ARG A 130 14.44 17.10 -9.87
N VAL A 131 13.41 17.38 -10.63
CA VAL A 131 12.64 16.38 -11.39
C VAL A 131 13.07 16.43 -12.85
N LEU A 132 13.52 15.32 -13.39
CA LEU A 132 13.65 15.12 -14.83
C LEU A 132 12.34 14.52 -15.36
N ASN A 133 11.55 15.31 -16.07
CA ASN A 133 10.39 14.83 -16.80
C ASN A 133 10.87 14.16 -18.09
N VAL A 134 10.69 12.85 -18.20
CA VAL A 134 11.24 12.03 -19.29
C VAL A 134 10.50 12.28 -20.61
N PRO A 135 9.15 12.28 -20.69
CA PRO A 135 8.43 12.57 -21.93
C PRO A 135 8.76 13.94 -22.54
N ARG A 136 9.02 14.94 -21.68
CA ARG A 136 9.34 16.30 -22.11
C ARG A 136 10.83 16.57 -22.22
N LEU A 137 11.66 15.63 -21.85
CA LEU A 137 13.13 15.75 -21.79
C LEU A 137 13.59 17.02 -21.03
N ARG A 138 12.85 17.41 -19.99
CA ARG A 138 13.07 18.65 -19.26
C ARG A 138 13.36 18.42 -17.79
N MET A 139 14.41 19.07 -17.31
CA MET A 139 14.76 19.15 -15.88
C MET A 139 14.05 20.36 -15.26
N SER A 140 13.48 20.18 -14.08
CA SER A 140 12.91 21.28 -13.30
C SER A 140 13.99 22.21 -12.76
N ASP A 141 13.59 23.40 -12.32
CA ASP A 141 14.41 24.21 -11.43
C ASP A 141 14.65 23.45 -10.10
N PRO A 142 15.74 23.76 -9.38
CA PRO A 142 16.03 23.14 -8.11
C PRO A 142 14.97 23.51 -7.06
N VAL A 143 14.56 22.51 -6.29
CA VAL A 143 13.67 22.68 -5.14
C VAL A 143 14.47 22.41 -3.88
N MET A 144 14.36 23.27 -2.90
CA MET A 144 15.09 23.15 -1.64
C MET A 144 14.15 23.05 -0.46
N ALA A 145 14.53 22.26 0.53
CA ALA A 145 13.94 22.23 1.87
C ALA A 145 15.07 22.28 2.91
N ARG A 146 14.78 22.89 4.06
CA ARG A 146 15.77 23.06 5.14
C ARG A 146 15.09 22.92 6.50
N GLY A 147 15.85 22.46 7.49
CA GLY A 147 15.39 22.35 8.87
C GLY A 147 16.49 21.84 9.79
N ALA A 148 16.14 21.60 11.05
CA ALA A 148 17.05 21.00 12.00
C ALA A 148 17.40 19.55 11.60
N MET A 149 18.57 19.08 11.96
CA MET A 149 18.98 17.69 11.67
C MET A 149 18.05 16.66 12.32
N ASN A 150 17.54 16.95 13.51
CA ASN A 150 16.61 16.05 14.20
C ASN A 150 15.23 15.97 13.49
N ASP A 151 14.90 16.97 12.67
CA ASP A 151 13.66 17.03 11.88
C ASP A 151 13.89 16.60 10.42
N MET A 152 14.96 15.86 10.16
CA MET A 152 15.38 15.48 8.81
C MET A 152 14.25 14.82 8.01
N ILE A 153 13.46 13.96 8.62
CA ILE A 153 12.31 13.30 7.94
C ILE A 153 11.33 14.36 7.45
N ALA A 154 10.95 15.32 8.30
CA ALA A 154 10.06 16.41 7.92
C ALA A 154 10.64 17.33 6.83
N VAL A 155 11.98 17.49 6.80
CA VAL A 155 12.66 18.24 5.71
C VAL A 155 12.46 17.51 4.37
N PHE A 156 12.69 16.20 4.32
CA PHE A 156 12.48 15.43 3.09
C PHE A 156 11.00 15.27 2.74
N ASP A 157 10.10 15.18 3.71
CA ASP A 157 8.65 15.21 3.46
C ASP A 157 8.22 16.57 2.85
N SER A 158 8.76 17.68 3.36
CA SER A 158 8.53 19.01 2.77
C SER A 158 9.07 19.11 1.34
N LEU A 159 10.24 18.52 1.09
CA LEU A 159 10.81 18.43 -0.26
C LEU A 159 9.89 17.60 -1.18
N ALA A 160 9.42 16.46 -0.71
CA ALA A 160 8.49 15.59 -1.45
C ALA A 160 7.19 16.32 -1.81
N TRP A 161 6.60 17.07 -0.87
CA TRP A 161 5.40 17.87 -1.14
C TRP A 161 5.61 18.89 -2.26
N ARG A 162 6.75 19.60 -2.25
CA ARG A 162 7.09 20.58 -3.30
C ARG A 162 7.33 19.91 -4.65
N LEU A 163 8.03 18.75 -4.67
CA LEU A 163 8.27 17.98 -5.89
C LEU A 163 6.96 17.42 -6.46
N THR A 164 6.05 16.95 -5.60
CA THR A 164 4.70 16.49 -5.99
C THR A 164 3.97 17.60 -6.77
N ARG A 165 3.98 18.84 -6.30
CA ARG A 165 3.33 19.97 -6.97
C ARG A 165 3.97 20.39 -8.29
N ILE A 166 5.25 20.08 -8.49
CA ILE A 166 5.90 20.24 -9.81
C ILE A 166 5.45 19.17 -10.78
N MET A 167 5.32 17.93 -10.33
CA MET A 167 4.91 16.79 -11.16
C MET A 167 3.40 16.81 -11.42
N ASP A 168 2.62 17.27 -10.45
CA ASP A 168 1.17 17.40 -10.50
C ASP A 168 0.74 18.81 -10.00
N PRO A 169 0.60 19.80 -10.89
CA PRO A 169 0.19 21.15 -10.50
C PRO A 169 -1.21 21.24 -9.86
N ASP A 170 -2.06 20.24 -10.11
CA ASP A 170 -3.42 20.16 -9.53
C ASP A 170 -3.42 19.56 -8.11
N PHE A 171 -2.26 19.10 -7.61
CA PHE A 171 -2.14 18.58 -6.26
C PHE A 171 -2.34 19.67 -5.22
N SER A 172 -3.44 19.60 -4.50
CA SER A 172 -3.94 20.64 -3.60
C SER A 172 -3.93 20.29 -2.11
N VAL A 173 -3.42 19.07 -1.76
CA VAL A 173 -3.32 18.65 -0.35
C VAL A 173 -2.45 19.64 0.43
N ALA A 174 -2.91 20.00 1.63
CA ALA A 174 -2.19 20.88 2.53
C ALA A 174 -0.83 20.28 2.92
N GLN A 175 0.18 21.14 3.11
CA GLN A 175 1.51 20.68 3.52
C GLN A 175 1.46 19.98 4.88
N GLU A 176 0.65 20.49 5.80
CA GLU A 176 0.44 19.94 7.14
C GLU A 176 -0.06 18.49 7.09
N THR A 177 -1.02 18.20 6.22
CA THR A 177 -1.52 16.82 6.01
C THR A 177 -0.46 15.92 5.42
N PHE A 178 0.31 16.45 4.47
CA PHE A 178 1.39 15.69 3.84
C PHE A 178 2.49 15.33 4.84
N LEU A 179 2.87 16.26 5.72
CA LEU A 179 3.88 16.05 6.75
C LEU A 179 3.40 15.15 7.90
N ALA A 180 2.10 15.20 8.22
CA ALA A 180 1.53 14.42 9.32
C ALA A 180 1.72 12.91 9.18
N ALA A 181 1.80 12.40 7.95
CA ALA A 181 2.02 11.00 7.68
C ALA A 181 3.41 10.48 8.15
N GLY A 182 4.42 11.36 8.27
CA GLY A 182 5.77 11.03 8.79
C GLY A 182 6.01 11.43 10.25
N ALA A 183 5.08 12.16 10.86
CA ALA A 183 5.31 12.87 12.12
C ALA A 183 5.62 11.97 13.35
N ASN A 184 5.24 10.68 13.31
CA ASN A 184 5.40 9.76 14.43
C ASN A 184 6.63 8.82 14.30
N LEU A 185 7.42 8.96 13.25
CA LEU A 185 8.59 8.13 13.03
C LEU A 185 9.81 8.76 13.71
N ARG A 186 10.40 8.05 14.65
CA ARG A 186 11.63 8.46 15.32
C ARG A 186 12.81 8.35 14.36
N LEU A 187 13.63 9.39 14.31
CA LEU A 187 14.80 9.46 13.42
C LEU A 187 15.81 8.34 13.71
N ASP A 188 16.06 8.05 14.98
CA ASP A 188 16.99 7.00 15.39
C ASP A 188 16.48 5.59 15.01
N ALA A 189 15.19 5.33 15.11
CA ALA A 189 14.58 4.09 14.65
C ALA A 189 14.69 3.94 13.13
N PHE A 190 14.45 5.04 12.41
CA PHE A 190 14.56 5.06 10.96
C PHE A 190 16.01 4.87 10.49
N GLU A 191 16.99 5.50 11.16
CA GLU A 191 18.40 5.27 10.88
C GLU A 191 18.78 3.79 11.03
N GLN A 192 18.33 3.15 12.12
CA GLN A 192 18.60 1.72 12.33
C GLN A 192 17.95 0.85 11.23
N TYR A 193 16.72 1.17 10.81
CA TYR A 193 16.08 0.50 9.68
C TYR A 193 16.90 0.62 8.39
N ILE A 194 17.32 1.83 8.03
CA ILE A 194 18.11 2.08 6.81
C ILE A 194 19.46 1.36 6.86
N ARG A 195 20.13 1.38 8.02
CA ARG A 195 21.37 0.61 8.21
C ARG A 195 21.12 -0.89 8.04
N GLY A 196 20.04 -1.41 8.63
CA GLY A 196 19.64 -2.80 8.50
C GLY A 196 19.41 -3.22 7.05
N ILE A 197 18.59 -2.51 6.30
CA ILE A 197 18.29 -2.86 4.90
C ILE A 197 19.45 -2.60 3.92
N SER A 198 20.51 -1.92 4.36
CA SER A 198 21.67 -1.59 3.53
C SER A 198 22.91 -2.42 3.88
N GLU A 199 22.88 -3.15 4.99
CA GLU A 199 23.99 -3.95 5.48
C GLU A 199 24.11 -5.26 4.69
N SER A 200 25.32 -5.70 4.41
CA SER A 200 25.62 -6.95 3.72
C SER A 200 25.66 -8.15 4.67
N ASP A 201 26.16 -7.96 5.90
CA ASP A 201 26.22 -9.00 6.91
C ASP A 201 24.85 -9.26 7.52
N GLN A 202 24.41 -10.52 7.51
CA GLN A 202 23.10 -10.92 7.99
C GLN A 202 22.90 -10.68 9.49
N GLN A 203 23.92 -10.92 10.31
CA GLN A 203 23.79 -10.74 11.76
C GLN A 203 23.66 -9.26 12.10
N GLU A 204 24.43 -8.41 11.44
CA GLU A 204 24.34 -6.96 11.60
C GLU A 204 23.02 -6.42 11.06
N ARG A 205 22.49 -6.94 9.94
CA ARG A 205 21.14 -6.59 9.46
C ARG A 205 20.09 -6.85 10.52
N VAL A 206 20.03 -8.07 11.02
CA VAL A 206 19.07 -8.45 12.07
C VAL A 206 19.23 -7.61 13.32
N ARG A 207 20.48 -7.32 13.74
CA ARG A 207 20.75 -6.47 14.89
C ARG A 207 20.18 -5.06 14.72
N HIS A 208 20.43 -4.43 13.59
CA HIS A 208 19.91 -3.10 13.28
C HIS A 208 18.38 -3.09 13.20
N LEU A 209 17.77 -4.08 12.53
CA LEU A 209 16.30 -4.17 12.42
C LEU A 209 15.65 -4.38 13.80
N LYS A 210 16.22 -5.24 14.66
CA LYS A 210 15.75 -5.40 16.04
C LYS A 210 15.85 -4.10 16.85
N GLN A 211 16.90 -3.31 16.66
CA GLN A 211 17.01 -1.99 17.29
C GLN A 211 15.93 -1.03 16.76
N SER A 212 15.69 -1.02 15.46
CA SER A 212 14.63 -0.18 14.85
C SER A 212 13.26 -0.46 15.45
N VAL A 213 12.84 -1.73 15.49
CA VAL A 213 11.51 -2.10 16.03
C VAL A 213 11.40 -1.89 17.54
N ALA A 214 12.52 -1.97 18.28
CA ALA A 214 12.54 -1.65 19.71
C ALA A 214 12.35 -0.14 19.96
N LEU A 215 12.95 0.71 19.14
CA LEU A 215 12.83 2.17 19.22
C LEU A 215 11.47 2.67 18.73
N SER A 216 10.89 2.03 17.71
CA SER A 216 9.58 2.38 17.13
C SER A 216 8.75 1.13 16.86
N PRO A 217 8.00 0.61 17.86
CA PRO A 217 7.23 -0.64 17.72
C PRO A 217 6.12 -0.61 16.67
N ASN A 218 5.70 0.57 16.22
CA ASN A 218 4.66 0.75 15.22
C ASN A 218 5.22 0.95 13.80
N PHE A 219 6.53 0.81 13.61
CA PHE A 219 7.16 1.01 12.32
C PHE A 219 7.08 -0.26 11.46
N GLY A 220 6.01 -0.39 10.67
CA GLY A 220 5.70 -1.55 9.81
C GLY A 220 6.83 -1.98 8.89
N PRO A 221 7.50 -1.06 8.13
CA PRO A 221 8.61 -1.43 7.25
C PRO A 221 9.77 -2.14 7.95
N ALA A 222 10.10 -1.76 9.19
CA ALA A 222 11.15 -2.45 9.95
C ALA A 222 10.71 -3.86 10.39
N TRP A 223 9.45 -4.05 10.77
CA TRP A 223 8.89 -5.37 11.06
C TRP A 223 8.85 -6.26 9.82
N MET A 224 8.45 -5.70 8.67
CA MET A 224 8.46 -6.41 7.39
C MET A 224 9.87 -6.88 7.01
N ALA A 225 10.86 -6.01 7.14
CA ALA A 225 12.26 -6.35 6.87
C ALA A 225 12.79 -7.42 7.84
N LEU A 226 12.53 -7.28 9.15
CA LEU A 226 12.92 -8.26 10.15
C LEU A 226 12.28 -9.62 9.89
N GLY A 227 10.97 -9.65 9.61
CA GLY A 227 10.27 -10.89 9.29
C GLY A 227 10.85 -11.60 8.07
N ARG A 228 11.27 -10.86 7.04
CA ARG A 228 11.96 -11.45 5.87
C ARG A 228 13.32 -12.05 6.22
N GLU A 229 14.12 -11.40 7.07
CA GLU A 229 15.40 -11.96 7.54
C GLU A 229 15.18 -13.22 8.37
N ASP A 230 14.22 -13.21 9.31
CA ASP A 230 13.89 -14.38 10.13
C ASP A 230 13.35 -15.53 9.25
N PHE A 231 12.50 -15.24 8.25
CA PHE A 231 11.98 -16.22 7.29
C PHE A 231 13.11 -16.86 6.46
N ASN A 232 14.02 -16.06 5.93
CA ASN A 232 15.17 -16.52 5.17
C ASN A 232 16.13 -17.35 6.03
N GLY A 233 16.24 -17.00 7.30
CA GLY A 233 16.97 -17.76 8.32
C GLY A 233 16.23 -18.99 8.85
N GLN A 234 15.06 -19.32 8.30
CA GLN A 234 14.20 -20.44 8.71
C GLN A 234 13.70 -20.35 10.18
N GLN A 235 13.73 -19.16 10.75
CA GLN A 235 13.17 -18.84 12.06
C GLN A 235 11.68 -18.50 11.89
N TYR A 236 10.89 -19.53 11.57
CA TYR A 236 9.53 -19.33 11.10
C TYR A 236 8.56 -18.81 12.17
N GLU A 237 8.77 -19.15 13.42
CA GLU A 237 7.95 -18.63 14.53
C GLU A 237 8.19 -17.13 14.73
N GLU A 238 9.47 -16.72 14.77
CA GLU A 238 9.88 -15.33 14.88
C GLU A 238 9.43 -14.52 13.66
N ALA A 239 9.58 -15.08 12.46
CA ALA A 239 9.09 -14.47 11.24
C ALA A 239 7.58 -14.20 11.27
N ALA A 240 6.79 -15.20 11.68
CA ALA A 240 5.34 -15.04 11.82
C ALA A 240 4.96 -13.98 12.84
N ALA A 241 5.71 -13.90 13.97
CA ALA A 241 5.51 -12.88 14.99
C ALA A 241 5.84 -11.48 14.45
N ALA A 242 6.95 -11.32 13.71
CA ALA A 242 7.36 -10.05 13.12
C ALA A 242 6.36 -9.56 12.06
N PHE A 243 5.96 -10.39 11.10
CA PHE A 243 4.94 -10.04 10.11
C PHE A 243 3.59 -9.70 10.76
N GLY A 244 3.25 -10.35 11.87
CA GLY A 244 2.04 -10.05 12.64
C GLY A 244 2.02 -8.69 13.34
N LYS A 245 3.16 -7.97 13.39
CA LYS A 245 3.26 -6.60 13.91
C LYS A 245 3.02 -5.51 12.86
N VAL A 246 3.00 -5.88 11.58
CA VAL A 246 2.67 -4.94 10.51
C VAL A 246 1.19 -4.55 10.62
N SER A 247 0.93 -3.24 10.64
CA SER A 247 -0.43 -2.72 10.79
C SER A 247 -1.32 -3.12 9.59
N PRO A 248 -2.61 -3.43 9.79
CA PRO A 248 -3.56 -3.64 8.68
C PRO A 248 -3.70 -2.44 7.72
N ASN A 249 -3.33 -1.23 8.18
CA ASN A 249 -3.34 -0.01 7.37
C ASN A 249 -2.00 0.29 6.69
N ASP A 250 -1.00 -0.57 6.88
CA ASP A 250 0.29 -0.43 6.22
C ASP A 250 0.16 -0.84 4.73
N PRO A 251 0.83 -0.15 3.80
CA PRO A 251 0.84 -0.55 2.38
C PRO A 251 1.28 -2.00 2.16
N ASP A 252 2.15 -2.53 3.01
CA ASP A 252 2.67 -3.89 2.92
C ASP A 252 1.83 -4.93 3.71
N ALA A 253 0.67 -4.55 4.26
CA ALA A 253 -0.14 -5.41 5.12
C ALA A 253 -0.53 -6.75 4.48
N LEU A 254 -0.88 -6.76 3.20
CA LEU A 254 -1.28 -7.98 2.49
C LEU A 254 -0.08 -8.89 2.23
N GLU A 255 1.07 -8.33 1.86
CA GLU A 255 2.31 -9.08 1.71
C GLU A 255 2.78 -9.64 3.06
N ALA A 256 2.72 -8.84 4.14
CA ALA A 256 3.01 -9.30 5.50
C ALA A 256 2.07 -10.44 5.92
N GLY A 257 0.78 -10.34 5.61
CA GLY A 257 -0.21 -11.39 5.84
C GLY A 257 0.12 -12.69 5.10
N PHE A 258 0.54 -12.61 3.84
CA PHE A 258 0.98 -13.75 3.06
C PHE A 258 2.21 -14.43 3.69
N TYR A 259 3.27 -13.68 3.98
CA TYR A 259 4.50 -14.25 4.57
C TYR A 259 4.29 -14.72 6.02
N ARG A 260 3.39 -14.09 6.78
CA ARG A 260 2.96 -14.62 8.07
C ARG A 260 2.30 -15.99 7.91
N GLY A 261 1.35 -16.13 6.99
CA GLY A 261 0.71 -17.40 6.67
C GLY A 261 1.72 -18.46 6.25
N LEU A 262 2.67 -18.11 5.39
CA LEU A 262 3.72 -18.98 4.92
C LEU A 262 4.67 -19.43 6.05
N SER A 263 5.06 -18.51 6.92
CA SER A 263 5.87 -18.80 8.11
C SER A 263 5.15 -19.77 9.06
N LEU A 264 3.87 -19.53 9.34
CA LEU A 264 3.04 -20.40 10.17
C LEU A 264 2.85 -21.79 9.54
N LEU A 265 2.77 -21.86 8.20
CA LEU A 265 2.66 -23.12 7.47
C LEU A 265 3.93 -23.96 7.62
N TYR A 266 5.12 -23.35 7.48
CA TYR A 266 6.40 -24.01 7.71
C TYR A 266 6.64 -24.36 9.18
N PHE A 267 6.14 -23.56 10.12
CA PHE A 267 6.17 -23.83 11.56
C PHE A 267 5.20 -24.95 11.97
N GLY A 268 4.24 -25.33 11.11
CA GLY A 268 3.24 -26.36 11.39
C GLY A 268 1.98 -25.85 12.09
N ALA A 269 1.82 -24.54 12.25
CA ALA A 269 0.65 -23.89 12.85
C ALA A 269 -0.46 -23.70 11.79
N TYR A 270 -0.96 -24.80 11.22
CA TYR A 270 -1.85 -24.81 10.07
C TYR A 270 -3.17 -24.01 10.25
N PRO A 271 -3.85 -24.05 11.42
CA PRO A 271 -5.05 -23.25 11.61
C PRO A 271 -4.78 -21.75 11.53
N GLN A 272 -3.69 -21.26 12.13
CA GLN A 272 -3.28 -19.86 12.10
C GLN A 272 -2.79 -19.46 10.71
N ALA A 273 -2.11 -20.37 9.99
CA ALA A 273 -1.73 -20.15 8.59
C ALA A 273 -2.97 -19.96 7.70
N GLN A 274 -3.98 -20.82 7.83
CA GLN A 274 -5.26 -20.71 7.14
C GLN A 274 -5.92 -19.34 7.43
N GLU A 275 -6.00 -18.94 8.70
CA GLU A 275 -6.59 -17.64 9.09
C GLU A 275 -5.86 -16.48 8.41
N SER A 276 -4.52 -16.53 8.38
CA SER A 276 -3.70 -15.48 7.78
C SER A 276 -3.92 -15.39 6.27
N PHE A 277 -3.91 -16.51 5.54
CA PHE A 277 -4.19 -16.52 4.10
C PHE A 277 -5.63 -16.13 3.79
N SER A 278 -6.60 -16.59 4.57
CA SER A 278 -8.01 -16.23 4.41
C SER A 278 -8.25 -14.73 4.61
N ALA A 279 -7.53 -14.09 5.53
CA ALA A 279 -7.58 -12.64 5.71
C ALA A 279 -7.09 -11.90 4.45
N VAL A 280 -5.98 -12.34 3.85
CA VAL A 280 -5.45 -11.78 2.61
C VAL A 280 -6.40 -12.05 1.43
N ALA A 281 -6.90 -13.28 1.28
CA ALA A 281 -7.78 -13.68 0.19
C ALA A 281 -9.12 -12.92 0.18
N ARG A 282 -9.61 -12.48 1.34
CA ARG A 282 -10.83 -11.65 1.44
C ARG A 282 -10.67 -10.27 0.82
N GLU A 283 -9.48 -9.70 0.92
CA GLU A 283 -9.16 -8.41 0.30
C GLU A 283 -8.81 -8.61 -1.18
N LEU A 284 -7.96 -9.59 -1.48
CA LEU A 284 -7.55 -9.90 -2.84
C LEU A 284 -7.26 -11.42 -2.98
N PRO A 285 -8.12 -12.18 -3.70
CA PRO A 285 -7.97 -13.62 -3.88
C PRO A 285 -6.93 -13.96 -4.97
N LEU A 286 -5.65 -13.71 -4.69
CA LEU A 286 -4.53 -14.10 -5.55
C LEU A 286 -4.37 -15.62 -5.58
N ALA A 287 -3.92 -16.17 -6.70
CA ALA A 287 -3.79 -17.61 -6.90
C ALA A 287 -2.87 -18.29 -5.87
N GLU A 288 -1.72 -17.66 -5.57
CA GLU A 288 -0.76 -18.15 -4.56
C GLU A 288 -1.34 -18.13 -3.14
N VAL A 289 -2.17 -17.15 -2.82
CA VAL A 289 -2.84 -17.03 -1.52
C VAL A 289 -3.87 -18.15 -1.37
N LEU A 290 -4.74 -18.34 -2.38
CA LEU A 290 -5.75 -19.39 -2.41
C LEU A 290 -5.13 -20.79 -2.35
N ASN A 291 -4.03 -21.01 -3.11
CA ASN A 291 -3.29 -22.25 -3.07
C ASN A 291 -2.74 -22.56 -1.67
N ASN A 292 -2.07 -21.60 -1.04
CA ASN A 292 -1.47 -21.82 0.27
C ASN A 292 -2.51 -21.94 1.38
N GLU A 293 -3.66 -21.23 1.26
CA GLU A 293 -4.81 -21.46 2.13
C GLU A 293 -5.31 -22.91 2.00
N ALA A 294 -5.45 -23.40 0.75
CA ALA A 294 -5.87 -24.78 0.49
C ALA A 294 -4.88 -25.80 1.08
N VAL A 295 -3.57 -25.55 0.94
CA VAL A 295 -2.53 -26.38 1.58
C VAL A 295 -2.71 -26.38 3.10
N ALA A 296 -2.90 -25.20 3.72
CA ALA A 296 -3.11 -25.12 5.17
C ALA A 296 -4.37 -25.85 5.62
N VAL A 297 -5.44 -25.84 4.83
CA VAL A 297 -6.69 -26.61 5.06
C VAL A 297 -6.41 -28.12 4.95
N SER A 298 -5.73 -28.54 3.87
CA SER A 298 -5.38 -29.94 3.63
C SER A 298 -4.50 -30.53 4.73
N ARG A 299 -3.52 -29.77 5.24
CA ARG A 299 -2.65 -30.19 6.37
C ARG A 299 -3.41 -30.36 7.69
N GLN A 300 -4.62 -29.83 7.81
CA GLN A 300 -5.53 -30.07 8.93
C GLN A 300 -6.42 -31.31 8.72
N GLY A 301 -6.25 -32.05 7.62
CA GLY A 301 -7.13 -33.16 7.24
C GLY A 301 -8.51 -32.71 6.75
N LYS A 302 -8.66 -31.45 6.37
CA LYS A 302 -9.92 -30.88 5.85
C LYS A 302 -9.88 -30.81 4.32
N ASP A 303 -11.06 -30.68 3.70
CA ASP A 303 -11.18 -30.55 2.25
C ASP A 303 -10.85 -29.13 1.77
N GLY A 304 -9.74 -28.99 1.03
CA GLY A 304 -9.27 -27.76 0.40
C GLY A 304 -9.57 -27.68 -1.10
N THR A 305 -10.26 -28.66 -1.69
CA THR A 305 -10.46 -28.77 -3.16
C THR A 305 -11.03 -27.51 -3.78
N GLY A 306 -12.05 -26.90 -3.15
CA GLY A 306 -12.66 -25.69 -3.67
C GLY A 306 -11.68 -24.52 -3.81
N LEU A 307 -10.71 -24.41 -2.91
CA LEU A 307 -9.67 -23.39 -2.96
C LEU A 307 -8.62 -23.69 -4.05
N PHE A 308 -8.23 -24.98 -4.21
CA PHE A 308 -7.33 -25.38 -5.30
C PHE A 308 -7.96 -25.16 -6.68
N VAL A 309 -9.26 -25.43 -6.84
CA VAL A 309 -10.00 -25.12 -8.08
C VAL A 309 -9.96 -23.62 -8.36
N GLN A 310 -10.18 -22.78 -7.34
CA GLN A 310 -10.11 -21.33 -7.52
C GLN A 310 -8.70 -20.86 -7.87
N ALA A 311 -7.66 -21.41 -7.24
CA ALA A 311 -6.27 -21.08 -7.55
C ALA A 311 -5.92 -21.41 -9.01
N ALA A 312 -6.23 -22.63 -9.47
CA ALA A 312 -6.00 -23.05 -10.85
C ALA A 312 -6.85 -22.27 -11.88
N ALA A 313 -8.05 -21.83 -11.51
CA ALA A 313 -8.87 -20.97 -12.37
C ALA A 313 -8.37 -19.51 -12.43
N THR A 314 -7.74 -19.01 -11.36
CA THR A 314 -7.18 -17.65 -11.29
C THR A 314 -5.89 -17.53 -12.11
N ASP A 315 -5.02 -18.55 -12.07
CA ASP A 315 -3.83 -18.64 -12.92
C ASP A 315 -3.72 -20.03 -13.54
N PRO A 316 -4.35 -20.27 -14.70
CA PRO A 316 -4.37 -21.58 -15.35
C PRO A 316 -3.04 -21.97 -16.02
N ASN A 317 -2.03 -21.10 -15.99
CA ASN A 317 -0.72 -21.37 -16.57
C ASN A 317 0.32 -21.82 -15.54
N ASN A 318 -0.05 -21.96 -14.28
CA ASN A 318 0.85 -22.41 -13.23
C ASN A 318 0.70 -23.93 -12.98
N ALA A 319 1.77 -24.66 -13.26
CA ALA A 319 1.79 -26.13 -13.13
C ALA A 319 1.54 -26.62 -11.69
N ASP A 320 1.96 -25.86 -10.68
CA ASP A 320 1.85 -26.28 -9.28
C ASP A 320 0.39 -26.27 -8.78
N TYR A 321 -0.45 -25.36 -9.30
CA TYR A 321 -1.88 -25.35 -8.95
C TYR A 321 -2.60 -26.57 -9.52
N HIS A 322 -2.31 -26.95 -10.76
CA HIS A 322 -2.84 -28.17 -11.38
C HIS A 322 -2.33 -29.43 -10.69
N PHE A 323 -1.06 -29.45 -10.26
CA PHE A 323 -0.49 -30.54 -9.48
C PHE A 323 -1.26 -30.74 -8.16
N ASN A 324 -1.44 -29.66 -7.39
CA ASN A 324 -2.12 -29.70 -6.09
C ASN A 324 -3.59 -30.10 -6.22
N LEU A 325 -4.27 -29.59 -7.23
CA LEU A 325 -5.64 -29.99 -7.53
C LEU A 325 -5.72 -31.48 -7.93
N ALA A 326 -4.77 -31.98 -8.74
CA ALA A 326 -4.70 -33.37 -9.10
C ALA A 326 -4.54 -34.30 -7.87
N VAL A 327 -3.60 -33.97 -6.98
CA VAL A 327 -3.35 -34.71 -5.74
C VAL A 327 -4.62 -34.75 -4.87
N THR A 328 -5.27 -33.60 -4.68
CA THR A 328 -6.47 -33.52 -3.86
C THR A 328 -7.66 -34.30 -4.47
N LEU A 329 -7.89 -34.19 -5.78
CA LEU A 329 -8.92 -34.94 -6.49
C LEU A 329 -8.67 -36.46 -6.43
N LYS A 330 -7.41 -36.90 -6.47
CA LYS A 330 -7.04 -38.32 -6.33
C LYS A 330 -7.40 -38.86 -4.95
N ARG A 331 -7.11 -38.10 -3.87
CA ARG A 331 -7.51 -38.45 -2.49
C ARG A 331 -9.03 -38.60 -2.35
N GLN A 332 -9.80 -37.80 -3.10
CA GLN A 332 -11.26 -37.87 -3.12
C GLN A 332 -11.82 -39.00 -4.00
N GLY A 333 -10.96 -39.81 -4.63
CA GLY A 333 -11.38 -40.88 -5.54
C GLY A 333 -11.84 -40.42 -6.92
N SER A 334 -11.67 -39.12 -7.26
CA SER A 334 -12.02 -38.55 -8.56
C SER A 334 -10.91 -38.79 -9.59
N GLU A 335 -10.63 -40.08 -9.89
CA GLU A 335 -9.45 -40.49 -10.66
C GLU A 335 -9.35 -39.85 -12.05
N ALA A 336 -10.45 -39.77 -12.79
CA ALA A 336 -10.46 -39.20 -14.14
C ALA A 336 -10.11 -37.69 -14.12
N SER A 337 -10.69 -36.92 -13.18
CA SER A 337 -10.41 -35.51 -12.99
C SER A 337 -8.97 -35.28 -12.52
N ALA A 338 -8.48 -36.10 -11.58
CA ALA A 338 -7.11 -36.04 -11.10
C ALA A 338 -6.09 -36.26 -12.24
N LEU A 339 -6.30 -37.25 -13.10
CA LEU A 339 -5.46 -37.50 -14.26
C LEU A 339 -5.50 -36.33 -15.28
N ASN A 340 -6.66 -35.69 -15.46
CA ASN A 340 -6.78 -34.55 -16.35
C ASN A 340 -5.94 -33.37 -15.83
N GLU A 341 -6.05 -33.04 -14.55
CA GLU A 341 -5.27 -31.96 -13.93
C GLU A 341 -3.76 -32.28 -13.94
N LEU A 342 -3.36 -33.52 -13.65
CA LEU A 342 -1.96 -33.90 -13.72
C LEU A 342 -1.40 -33.84 -15.15
N ASN A 343 -2.20 -34.22 -16.16
CA ASN A 343 -1.81 -34.01 -17.55
C ASN A 343 -1.67 -32.54 -17.92
N GLN A 344 -2.49 -31.66 -17.37
CA GLN A 344 -2.35 -30.21 -17.56
C GLN A 344 -1.06 -29.69 -16.89
N CYS A 345 -0.75 -30.12 -15.67
CA CYS A 345 0.54 -29.85 -15.03
C CYS A 345 1.70 -30.26 -15.94
N MET A 346 1.67 -31.49 -16.51
CA MET A 346 2.71 -32.00 -17.39
C MET A 346 2.83 -31.27 -18.73
N LYS A 347 1.75 -30.70 -19.25
CA LYS A 347 1.82 -29.82 -20.45
C LYS A 347 2.53 -28.52 -20.14
N LEU A 348 2.28 -27.94 -18.97
CA LEU A 348 2.88 -26.68 -18.52
C LEU A 348 4.36 -26.86 -18.11
N ARG A 349 4.68 -27.98 -17.48
CA ARG A 349 6.03 -28.31 -16.99
C ARG A 349 6.42 -29.76 -17.36
N PRO A 350 6.83 -30.01 -18.62
CA PRO A 350 7.11 -31.37 -19.10
C PRO A 350 8.23 -32.08 -18.35
N ASN A 351 9.18 -31.35 -17.77
CA ASN A 351 10.34 -31.89 -17.04
C ASN A 351 10.12 -32.00 -15.52
N ASP A 352 8.87 -31.95 -15.06
CA ASP A 352 8.52 -32.12 -13.65
C ASP A 352 8.66 -33.61 -13.27
N ALA A 353 9.76 -33.95 -12.61
CA ALA A 353 10.08 -35.32 -12.26
C ALA A 353 9.03 -36.00 -11.35
N GLU A 354 8.52 -35.24 -10.37
CA GLU A 354 7.49 -35.72 -9.45
C GLU A 354 6.17 -35.94 -10.19
N GLY A 355 5.77 -34.98 -11.03
CA GLY A 355 4.58 -35.10 -11.88
C GLY A 355 4.67 -36.30 -12.83
N GLN A 356 5.84 -36.55 -13.45
CA GLN A 356 6.08 -37.70 -14.31
C GLN A 356 5.92 -39.02 -13.54
N GLN A 357 6.51 -39.13 -12.34
CA GLN A 357 6.40 -40.30 -11.48
C GLN A 357 4.96 -40.59 -11.08
N LEU A 358 4.22 -39.55 -10.66
CA LEU A 358 2.81 -39.67 -10.30
C LEU A 358 1.96 -40.11 -11.50
N LEU A 359 2.18 -39.48 -12.65
CA LEU A 359 1.42 -39.82 -13.86
C LEU A 359 1.65 -41.28 -14.30
N ALA A 360 2.89 -41.76 -14.20
CA ALA A 360 3.22 -43.16 -14.46
C ALA A 360 2.55 -44.11 -13.44
N ALA A 361 2.64 -43.77 -12.14
CA ALA A 361 2.03 -44.56 -11.07
C ALA A 361 0.49 -44.61 -11.19
N TRP A 362 -0.16 -43.50 -11.51
CA TRP A 362 -1.63 -43.47 -11.62
C TRP A 362 -2.18 -44.14 -12.90
N LYS A 363 -1.34 -44.28 -13.94
CA LYS A 363 -1.69 -45.02 -15.17
C LYS A 363 -1.33 -46.51 -15.11
N ALA A 364 -0.51 -46.93 -14.14
CA ALA A 364 -0.14 -48.33 -13.98
C ALA A 364 -1.35 -49.20 -13.58
N PRO A 365 -1.45 -50.42 -14.07
CA PRO A 365 -2.48 -51.36 -13.60
C PRO A 365 -2.30 -51.62 -12.10
N LYS A 366 -3.39 -51.58 -11.33
CA LYS A 366 -3.38 -51.89 -9.89
C LYS A 366 -2.94 -53.34 -9.70
N SER A 367 -1.69 -53.58 -9.32
CA SER A 367 -1.22 -54.88 -8.85
C SER A 367 -1.50 -54.98 -7.35
N GLY A 368 -2.05 -56.09 -6.89
CA GLY A 368 -2.58 -56.27 -5.53
C GLY A 368 -1.61 -56.12 -4.36
N ASP A 369 -0.30 -55.94 -4.62
CA ASP A 369 0.77 -55.82 -3.63
C ASP A 369 1.56 -54.52 -3.76
N ALA A 370 0.95 -53.45 -4.33
CA ALA A 370 1.62 -52.15 -4.34
C ALA A 370 1.66 -51.60 -2.90
N GLU A 371 2.84 -51.67 -2.26
CA GLU A 371 3.12 -50.87 -1.07
C GLU A 371 2.59 -49.46 -1.29
N ASP A 372 1.87 -48.90 -0.31
CA ASP A 372 1.38 -47.52 -0.30
C ASP A 372 2.54 -46.56 -0.58
N ALA A 373 2.73 -46.21 -1.83
CA ALA A 373 3.64 -45.15 -2.17
C ALA A 373 3.18 -43.91 -1.40
N ALA A 374 4.08 -43.30 -0.62
CA ALA A 374 3.75 -42.13 0.19
C ALA A 374 2.96 -41.12 -0.64
N GLU A 375 1.79 -40.75 -0.16
CA GLU A 375 0.96 -39.76 -0.85
C GLU A 375 1.74 -38.48 -1.08
N PRO A 376 1.71 -37.95 -2.31
CA PRO A 376 2.42 -36.71 -2.60
C PRO A 376 1.84 -35.55 -1.77
N LEU A 377 2.72 -34.68 -1.33
CA LEU A 377 2.34 -33.47 -0.60
C LEU A 377 2.04 -32.36 -1.59
N GLU A 378 1.05 -31.54 -1.26
CA GLU A 378 0.74 -30.32 -2.01
C GLU A 378 1.92 -29.34 -1.97
N ARG A 379 2.16 -28.69 -3.09
CA ARG A 379 3.23 -27.71 -3.28
C ARG A 379 2.84 -26.37 -2.69
N ILE A 380 3.76 -25.78 -1.94
CA ILE A 380 3.62 -24.47 -1.32
C ILE A 380 4.22 -23.43 -2.27
N ILE A 381 3.48 -22.37 -2.56
CA ILE A 381 4.00 -21.23 -3.31
C ILE A 381 4.72 -20.29 -2.34
N ARG A 382 6.01 -20.07 -2.58
CA ARG A 382 6.90 -19.36 -1.64
C ARG A 382 7.00 -17.85 -1.90
N THR A 383 6.53 -17.39 -3.05
CA THR A 383 6.65 -16.01 -3.47
C THR A 383 5.28 -15.34 -3.55
N PHE A 384 5.18 -14.16 -2.98
CA PHE A 384 4.05 -13.25 -3.20
C PHE A 384 4.31 -12.48 -4.49
N ASP A 385 3.40 -12.54 -5.45
CA ASP A 385 3.55 -11.78 -6.69
C ASP A 385 3.12 -10.31 -6.49
N ALA A 386 4.03 -9.52 -5.90
CA ALA A 386 3.82 -8.10 -5.68
C ALA A 386 3.55 -7.32 -7.00
N ARG A 387 4.03 -7.84 -8.15
CA ARG A 387 3.77 -7.22 -9.45
C ARG A 387 2.34 -7.50 -9.90
N ALA A 388 1.89 -8.75 -9.84
CA ALA A 388 0.49 -9.12 -10.12
C ALA A 388 -0.46 -8.38 -9.16
N PHE A 389 -0.08 -8.26 -7.87
CA PHE A 389 -0.83 -7.46 -6.90
C PHE A 389 -0.97 -6.00 -7.33
N LYS A 390 0.13 -5.33 -7.66
CA LYS A 390 0.11 -3.93 -8.10
C LYS A 390 -0.70 -3.76 -9.39
N GLN A 391 -0.57 -4.69 -10.33
CA GLN A 391 -1.36 -4.67 -11.57
C GLN A 391 -2.86 -4.85 -11.29
N ALA A 392 -3.23 -5.81 -10.45
CA ALA A 392 -4.62 -6.03 -10.07
C ALA A 392 -5.20 -4.80 -9.33
N ALA A 393 -4.45 -4.22 -8.40
CA ALA A 393 -4.83 -3.00 -7.69
C ALA A 393 -5.04 -1.83 -8.66
N ASN A 394 -4.11 -1.62 -9.60
CA ASN A 394 -4.25 -0.58 -10.64
C ASN A 394 -5.47 -0.80 -11.54
N VAL A 395 -5.73 -2.03 -11.96
CA VAL A 395 -6.92 -2.34 -12.78
C VAL A 395 -8.20 -2.06 -12.00
N MET A 396 -8.26 -2.46 -10.73
CA MET A 396 -9.42 -2.18 -9.85
C MET A 396 -9.62 -0.66 -9.65
N GLU A 397 -8.54 0.08 -9.43
CA GLU A 397 -8.58 1.54 -9.29
C GLU A 397 -9.05 2.21 -10.59
N GLN A 398 -8.56 1.79 -11.76
CA GLN A 398 -9.00 2.29 -13.06
C GLN A 398 -10.48 1.97 -13.34
N MET A 399 -10.92 0.77 -12.99
CA MET A 399 -12.33 0.38 -13.12
C MET A 399 -13.22 1.23 -12.23
N GLU A 400 -12.83 1.44 -10.97
CA GLU A 400 -13.59 2.29 -10.05
C GLU A 400 -13.57 3.76 -10.50
N ALA A 401 -12.42 4.28 -10.95
CA ALA A 401 -12.32 5.63 -11.51
C ALA A 401 -13.23 5.80 -12.75
N THR A 402 -13.26 4.81 -13.65
CA THR A 402 -14.14 4.81 -14.82
C THR A 402 -15.62 4.77 -14.40
N ARG A 403 -15.95 3.96 -13.41
CA ARG A 403 -17.30 3.85 -12.86
C ARG A 403 -17.73 5.16 -12.18
N LEU A 404 -16.83 5.78 -11.43
CA LEU A 404 -17.07 7.07 -10.80
C LEU A 404 -17.24 8.17 -11.85
N ALA A 405 -16.40 8.19 -12.89
CA ALA A 405 -16.50 9.16 -13.97
C ALA A 405 -17.82 9.11 -14.74
N ALA A 406 -18.46 7.93 -14.81
CA ALA A 406 -19.78 7.77 -15.43
C ALA A 406 -20.94 8.32 -14.59
N LEU A 407 -20.72 8.65 -13.31
CA LEU A 407 -21.76 9.18 -12.43
C LEU A 407 -21.95 10.70 -12.63
N PRO A 408 -23.17 11.22 -12.42
CA PRO A 408 -23.38 12.64 -12.28
C PRO A 408 -22.48 13.24 -11.18
N PRO A 409 -21.98 14.48 -11.33
CA PRO A 409 -21.01 15.08 -10.39
C PRO A 409 -21.43 14.95 -8.92
N ARG A 410 -22.67 15.28 -8.58
CA ARG A 410 -23.17 15.17 -7.20
C ARG A 410 -23.14 13.73 -6.65
N GLN A 411 -23.50 12.73 -7.46
CA GLN A 411 -23.46 11.34 -7.01
C GLN A 411 -22.01 10.86 -6.85
N ARG A 412 -21.11 11.31 -7.72
CA ARG A 412 -19.70 11.06 -7.62
C ARG A 412 -19.12 11.68 -6.35
N ALA A 413 -19.44 12.96 -6.07
CA ALA A 413 -19.02 13.66 -4.86
C ALA A 413 -19.43 12.91 -3.57
N VAL A 414 -20.68 12.45 -3.49
CA VAL A 414 -21.18 11.67 -2.33
C VAL A 414 -20.40 10.37 -2.15
N LYS A 415 -20.06 9.66 -3.23
CA LYS A 415 -19.27 8.43 -3.15
C LYS A 415 -17.83 8.70 -2.71
N LEU A 416 -17.20 9.74 -3.28
CA LEU A 416 -15.84 10.15 -2.91
C LEU A 416 -15.78 10.58 -1.44
N ALA A 417 -16.77 11.34 -0.96
CA ALA A 417 -16.84 11.73 0.45
C ALA A 417 -17.03 10.51 1.39
N GLY A 418 -17.80 9.51 0.97
CA GLY A 418 -17.95 8.25 1.71
C GLY A 418 -16.62 7.48 1.80
N GLN A 419 -15.90 7.33 0.69
CA GLN A 419 -14.57 6.71 0.67
C GLN A 419 -13.55 7.51 1.52
N ALA A 420 -13.58 8.85 1.42
CA ALA A 420 -12.74 9.72 2.24
C ALA A 420 -12.97 9.51 3.75
N LYS A 421 -14.23 9.35 4.16
CA LYS A 421 -14.59 9.05 5.55
C LYS A 421 -14.02 7.70 6.02
N ASP A 422 -14.05 6.68 5.17
CA ASP A 422 -13.44 5.38 5.48
C ASP A 422 -11.92 5.51 5.65
N TYR A 423 -11.22 6.22 4.77
CA TYR A 423 -9.79 6.51 4.92
C TYR A 423 -9.48 7.31 6.19
N PHE A 424 -10.27 8.35 6.47
CA PHE A 424 -10.13 9.15 7.69
C PHE A 424 -10.27 8.31 8.96
N SER A 425 -11.25 7.41 9.00
CA SER A 425 -11.48 6.50 10.15
C SER A 425 -10.30 5.56 10.38
N ARG A 426 -9.58 5.19 9.32
CA ARG A 426 -8.39 4.36 9.34
C ARG A 426 -7.10 5.15 9.61
N GLY A 427 -7.17 6.48 9.71
CA GLY A 427 -6.01 7.35 9.95
C GLY A 427 -5.20 7.67 8.70
N LEU A 428 -5.68 7.31 7.50
CA LEU A 428 -5.06 7.60 6.20
C LEU A 428 -5.46 9.02 5.77
N LEU A 429 -4.84 10.03 6.42
CA LEU A 429 -5.28 11.43 6.37
C LEU A 429 -5.04 12.07 5.01
N LEU A 430 -3.94 11.72 4.33
CA LEU A 430 -3.61 12.27 3.03
C LEU A 430 -4.59 11.79 1.96
N GLU A 431 -4.88 10.49 1.94
CA GLU A 431 -5.86 9.87 1.05
C GLU A 431 -7.26 10.43 1.30
N ALA A 432 -7.62 10.61 2.58
CA ALA A 432 -8.89 11.21 2.97
C ALA A 432 -9.00 12.65 2.46
N GLU A 433 -7.98 13.49 2.63
CA GLU A 433 -7.99 14.88 2.15
C GLU A 433 -8.14 14.95 0.64
N ARG A 434 -7.37 14.14 -0.11
CA ARG A 434 -7.48 14.08 -1.58
C ARG A 434 -8.90 13.78 -2.04
N LEU A 435 -9.55 12.77 -1.45
CA LEU A 435 -10.90 12.38 -1.85
C LEU A 435 -11.95 13.42 -1.44
N TYR A 436 -11.84 14.02 -0.25
CA TYR A 436 -12.73 15.12 0.12
C TYR A 436 -12.56 16.34 -0.80
N GLN A 437 -11.33 16.69 -1.17
CA GLN A 437 -11.08 17.79 -2.14
C GLN A 437 -11.69 17.46 -3.50
N SER A 438 -11.55 16.22 -3.97
CA SER A 438 -12.18 15.78 -5.21
C SER A 438 -13.70 15.83 -5.12
N ALA A 439 -14.29 15.45 -3.97
CA ALA A 439 -15.73 15.56 -3.73
C ALA A 439 -16.21 17.02 -3.76
N VAL A 440 -15.46 17.94 -3.13
CA VAL A 440 -15.76 19.38 -3.16
C VAL A 440 -15.62 19.95 -4.58
N ALA A 441 -14.64 19.50 -5.35
CA ALA A 441 -14.47 19.91 -6.75
C ALA A 441 -15.64 19.44 -7.64
N ASP A 442 -16.17 18.25 -7.40
CA ASP A 442 -17.31 17.70 -8.12
C ASP A 442 -18.64 18.36 -7.71
N ASP A 443 -18.82 18.63 -6.43
CA ASP A 443 -20.01 19.32 -5.87
C ASP A 443 -19.62 20.15 -4.65
N GLY A 444 -19.31 21.43 -4.87
CA GLY A 444 -19.00 22.40 -3.82
C GLY A 444 -20.20 22.72 -2.89
N SER A 445 -21.38 22.17 -3.14
CA SER A 445 -22.54 22.29 -2.25
C SER A 445 -22.72 21.09 -1.31
N LEU A 446 -21.82 20.11 -1.33
CA LEU A 446 -21.87 18.93 -0.46
C LEU A 446 -21.27 19.27 0.92
N ALA A 447 -22.12 19.62 1.89
CA ALA A 447 -21.70 20.01 3.24
C ALA A 447 -20.86 18.93 3.94
N ASP A 448 -21.18 17.64 3.74
CA ASP A 448 -20.44 16.53 4.35
C ASP A 448 -18.99 16.45 3.87
N ALA A 449 -18.71 16.81 2.61
CA ALA A 449 -17.36 16.85 2.08
C ALA A 449 -16.54 17.95 2.75
N HIS A 450 -17.11 19.14 2.92
CA HIS A 450 -16.47 20.24 3.65
C HIS A 450 -16.28 19.91 5.13
N ALA A 451 -17.25 19.30 5.80
CA ALA A 451 -17.14 18.90 7.19
C ALA A 451 -16.05 17.83 7.38
N GLY A 452 -15.98 16.84 6.47
CA GLY A 452 -14.92 15.83 6.48
C GLY A 452 -13.53 16.43 6.25
N LEU A 453 -13.41 17.37 5.30
CA LEU A 453 -12.16 18.07 5.03
C LEU A 453 -11.73 18.92 6.24
N ALA A 454 -12.68 19.55 6.93
CA ALA A 454 -12.42 20.28 8.17
C ALA A 454 -11.86 19.35 9.27
N ALA A 455 -12.44 18.15 9.42
CA ALA A 455 -11.97 17.16 10.39
C ALA A 455 -10.56 16.65 10.08
N VAL A 456 -10.22 16.42 8.81
CA VAL A 456 -8.85 16.05 8.42
C VAL A 456 -7.87 17.15 8.79
N ARG A 457 -8.15 18.41 8.41
CA ARG A 457 -7.27 19.56 8.67
C ARG A 457 -7.10 19.86 10.15
N GLU A 458 -8.17 19.72 10.95
CA GLU A 458 -8.07 19.80 12.39
C GLU A 458 -7.09 18.78 12.95
N ARG A 459 -7.21 17.52 12.49
CA ARG A 459 -6.38 16.43 12.99
C ARG A 459 -4.89 16.57 12.71
N VAL A 460 -4.54 17.28 11.64
CA VAL A 460 -3.14 17.58 11.27
C VAL A 460 -2.63 18.92 11.81
N GLY A 461 -3.47 19.67 12.52
CA GLY A 461 -3.11 20.95 13.12
C GLY A 461 -3.28 22.17 12.21
N ASP A 462 -3.82 22.04 10.99
CA ASP A 462 -4.22 23.19 10.15
C ASP A 462 -5.53 23.79 10.68
N SER A 463 -5.44 24.47 11.82
CA SER A 463 -6.61 25.09 12.46
C SER A 463 -7.29 26.14 11.58
N ALA A 464 -6.54 26.87 10.77
CA ALA A 464 -7.09 27.88 9.88
C ALA A 464 -7.87 27.27 8.73
N GLY A 465 -7.32 26.23 8.10
CA GLY A 465 -8.00 25.46 7.07
C GLY A 465 -9.22 24.72 7.61
N ALA A 466 -9.11 24.08 8.76
CA ALA A 466 -10.21 23.40 9.43
C ALA A 466 -11.40 24.34 9.68
N ARG A 467 -11.13 25.55 10.20
CA ARG A 467 -12.16 26.57 10.46
C ARG A 467 -12.82 27.06 9.17
N ARG A 468 -12.05 27.26 8.09
CA ARG A 468 -12.62 27.66 6.78
C ARG A 468 -13.59 26.63 6.25
N GLU A 469 -13.20 25.37 6.26
CA GLU A 469 -14.02 24.27 5.75
C GLU A 469 -15.24 23.98 6.63
N ALA A 470 -15.10 24.02 7.96
CA ALA A 470 -16.23 23.86 8.88
C ALA A 470 -17.27 24.98 8.66
N ASN A 471 -16.85 26.24 8.52
CA ASN A 471 -17.75 27.35 8.21
C ASN A 471 -18.36 27.22 6.80
N ALA A 472 -17.65 26.66 5.82
CA ALA A 472 -18.22 26.37 4.50
C ALA A 472 -19.33 25.32 4.59
N ALA A 473 -19.10 24.24 5.34
CA ALA A 473 -20.11 23.22 5.60
C ALA A 473 -21.38 23.83 6.24
N LEU A 474 -21.22 24.64 7.29
CA LEU A 474 -22.34 25.25 8.02
C LEU A 474 -23.13 26.30 7.22
N LYS A 475 -22.51 26.94 6.23
CA LYS A 475 -23.22 27.81 5.28
C LYS A 475 -24.15 27.04 4.35
N LEU A 476 -23.86 25.75 4.11
CA LEU A 476 -24.66 24.88 3.24
C LEU A 476 -25.76 24.17 4.01
N SER A 477 -25.43 23.60 5.16
CA SER A 477 -26.42 22.97 6.06
C SER A 477 -25.85 22.80 7.47
N PRO A 478 -26.68 22.72 8.52
CA PRO A 478 -26.23 22.33 9.85
C PRO A 478 -25.53 20.97 9.81
N SER A 479 -24.35 20.88 10.43
CA SER A 479 -23.52 19.68 10.44
C SER A 479 -22.95 19.44 11.84
N LEU A 480 -23.25 18.25 12.37
CA LEU A 480 -22.70 17.81 13.65
C LEU A 480 -21.17 17.86 13.67
N ASP A 481 -20.56 17.28 12.62
CA ASP A 481 -19.09 17.17 12.53
C ASP A 481 -18.44 18.56 12.42
N ALA A 482 -19.03 19.49 11.65
CA ALA A 482 -18.51 20.84 11.51
C ALA A 482 -18.59 21.64 12.83
N TYR A 483 -19.68 21.54 13.58
CA TYR A 483 -19.79 22.15 14.90
C TYR A 483 -18.81 21.54 15.91
N LEU A 484 -18.59 20.23 15.87
CA LEU A 484 -17.60 19.57 16.73
C LEU A 484 -16.17 20.03 16.41
N VAL A 485 -15.82 20.21 15.13
CA VAL A 485 -14.53 20.78 14.74
C VAL A 485 -14.38 22.20 15.30
N LEU A 486 -15.36 23.09 15.09
CA LEU A 486 -15.29 24.46 15.61
C LEU A 486 -15.19 24.48 17.14
N GLY A 487 -16.02 23.70 17.83
CA GLY A 487 -16.00 23.60 19.29
C GLY A 487 -14.64 23.16 19.84
N ARG A 488 -13.97 22.17 19.20
CA ARG A 488 -12.63 21.75 19.61
C ARG A 488 -11.56 22.81 19.32
N LEU A 489 -11.63 23.49 18.18
CA LEU A 489 -10.71 24.57 17.82
C LEU A 489 -10.85 25.76 18.77
N ASP A 490 -12.08 26.11 19.18
CA ASP A 490 -12.35 27.21 20.10
C ASP A 490 -11.94 26.86 21.52
N LEU A 491 -12.19 25.59 21.94
CA LEU A 491 -11.68 25.08 23.22
C LEU A 491 -10.14 25.11 23.27
N ALA A 492 -9.47 24.70 22.21
CA ALA A 492 -8.01 24.75 22.12
C ALA A 492 -7.45 26.16 22.18
N SER A 493 -8.17 27.12 21.56
CA SER A 493 -7.83 28.55 21.56
C SER A 493 -8.33 29.31 22.80
N ASN A 494 -8.95 28.59 23.76
CA ASN A 494 -9.51 29.14 25.00
C ASN A 494 -10.67 30.15 24.79
N HIS A 495 -11.40 30.05 23.67
CA HIS A 495 -12.61 30.81 23.36
C HIS A 495 -13.83 30.03 23.87
N MET A 496 -14.06 30.07 25.20
CA MET A 496 -15.04 29.19 25.87
C MET A 496 -16.48 29.44 25.44
N ASP A 497 -16.86 30.70 25.20
CA ASP A 497 -18.23 31.07 24.82
C ASP A 497 -18.57 30.55 23.42
N ASP A 498 -17.63 30.68 22.47
CA ASP A 498 -17.79 30.14 21.13
C ASP A 498 -17.82 28.62 21.13
N ALA A 499 -16.91 27.98 21.89
CA ALA A 499 -16.90 26.53 22.05
C ALA A 499 -18.22 25.99 22.62
N SER A 500 -18.75 26.65 23.68
CA SER A 500 -20.05 26.27 24.28
C SER A 500 -21.20 26.41 23.30
N ARG A 501 -21.22 27.52 22.52
CA ARG A 501 -22.25 27.75 21.51
C ARG A 501 -22.23 26.66 20.47
N ASP A 502 -21.06 26.36 19.88
CA ASP A 502 -20.95 25.42 18.78
C ASP A 502 -21.23 23.99 19.21
N VAL A 503 -20.79 23.60 20.42
CA VAL A 503 -21.14 22.27 21.00
C VAL A 503 -22.62 22.22 21.36
N GLY A 504 -23.21 23.34 21.80
CA GLY A 504 -24.66 23.43 22.01
C GLY A 504 -25.45 23.19 20.72
N GLU A 505 -25.04 23.74 19.59
CA GLU A 505 -25.64 23.45 18.29
C GLU A 505 -25.43 22.00 17.87
N ALA A 506 -24.25 21.42 18.10
CA ALA A 506 -23.99 20.00 17.85
C ALA A 506 -24.95 19.10 18.65
N LEU A 507 -25.18 19.39 19.94
CA LEU A 507 -26.10 18.63 20.81
C LEU A 507 -27.57 18.83 20.45
N LYS A 508 -27.95 19.95 19.81
CA LYS A 508 -29.30 20.10 19.25
C LYS A 508 -29.54 19.20 18.04
N LEU A 509 -28.51 18.95 17.22
CA LEU A 509 -28.57 18.06 16.06
C LEU A 509 -28.59 16.58 16.49
N ASP A 510 -27.75 16.21 17.43
CA ASP A 510 -27.67 14.85 18.00
C ASP A 510 -27.43 14.90 19.50
N PRO A 511 -28.49 14.89 20.33
CA PRO A 511 -28.37 14.86 21.77
C PRO A 511 -27.69 13.60 22.33
N ALA A 512 -27.67 12.50 21.54
CA ALA A 512 -27.08 11.23 21.93
C ALA A 512 -25.58 11.13 21.55
N SER A 513 -25.04 12.11 20.82
CA SER A 513 -23.63 12.13 20.39
C SER A 513 -22.68 12.11 21.59
N ARG A 514 -22.01 10.98 21.81
CA ARG A 514 -21.02 10.83 22.87
C ARG A 514 -19.87 11.83 22.75
N THR A 515 -19.45 12.12 21.53
CA THR A 515 -18.37 13.09 21.25
C THR A 515 -18.78 14.50 21.65
N ALA A 516 -20.01 14.92 21.31
CA ALA A 516 -20.53 16.24 21.70
C ALA A 516 -20.69 16.37 23.22
N GLN A 517 -21.24 15.33 23.88
CA GLN A 517 -21.39 15.30 25.33
C GLN A 517 -20.05 15.35 26.06
N GLU A 518 -19.05 14.62 25.57
CA GLU A 518 -17.71 14.64 26.16
C GLU A 518 -17.03 16.00 25.98
N LEU A 519 -17.13 16.58 24.79
CA LEU A 519 -16.59 17.92 24.52
C LEU A 519 -17.27 18.98 25.39
N ASN A 520 -18.59 18.89 25.59
CA ASN A 520 -19.33 19.79 26.49
C ASN A 520 -18.81 19.70 27.93
N ARG A 521 -18.62 18.49 28.45
CA ARG A 521 -18.05 18.26 29.80
C ARG A 521 -16.64 18.84 29.94
N GLN A 522 -15.81 18.75 28.91
CA GLN A 522 -14.47 19.32 28.89
C GLN A 522 -14.52 20.86 28.94
N ILE A 523 -15.44 21.49 28.22
CA ILE A 523 -15.65 22.94 28.23
C ILE A 523 -16.11 23.39 29.62
N GLU A 524 -17.12 22.75 30.21
CA GLU A 524 -17.64 23.05 31.54
C GLU A 524 -16.57 22.90 32.63
N ALA A 525 -15.80 21.80 32.61
CA ALA A 525 -14.69 21.58 33.53
C ALA A 525 -13.60 22.64 33.44
N ARG A 526 -13.37 23.20 32.25
CA ARG A 526 -12.36 24.23 32.02
C ARG A 526 -12.88 25.64 32.40
N ALA A 527 -14.17 25.89 32.18
CA ALA A 527 -14.83 27.11 32.61
C ALA A 527 -14.93 27.21 34.17
N GLY A 528 -15.27 26.08 34.84
CA GLY A 528 -15.36 26.02 36.29
C GLY A 528 -14.02 26.12 37.05
N LYS A 529 -12.88 25.91 36.40
CA LYS A 529 -11.54 26.13 36.98
C LYS A 529 -11.09 27.61 36.92
N LYS A 530 -11.84 28.47 36.27
CA LYS A 530 -11.54 29.92 36.16
C LYS A 530 -12.33 30.77 37.15
N GLN A 531 -13.29 30.17 37.88
CA GLN A 531 -13.97 30.80 39.04
C GLN A 531 -13.27 30.37 40.33
#